data_62bd2a49204afb57316dd08f77f7e6cd
#
_entry.id   62bd2a49204afb57316dd08f77f7e6cd
#
_cell.length_a   1.000
_cell.length_b   1.000
_cell.length_c   1.000
_cell.angle_alpha   90.00
_cell.angle_beta   90.00
_cell.angle_gamma   90.00
#
_symmetry.space_group_name_H-M   'P 1'
#
loop_
_entity.id
_entity.type
_entity.pdbx_description
1 polymer ?
#
loop_
_entity_poly.entity_id
_entity_poly.type
_entity_poly.pdbx_seq_one_letter_code
_entity_poly.pdbx_strand_id
1 'polypeptide(L)'
;MEYGGVKMLKHGILGLLNYGDMTGYEIMTVFRDSLNYFWQAQTSQIYRELQGLEKNGWIKSTHIKQENKPDKNLLSITEEGKKELVAWLKDDNGKSFMRNPLMMKTFFRGECSIDENIDFFKNLPERETVFPEGTEKAKAISSEYQKYAPDPLKALYWKFTIDFGIRYEQLLREWSEQCIKTLEEIKNENTDN
;
A
#
# COMPACT_ATOMS: atom_id res chain seq x y z
N MET A 1 5.09 22.84 -3.44
CA MET A 1 5.24 22.06 -2.20
C MET A 1 4.93 20.61 -2.55
N GLU A 2 5.97 19.83 -2.86
CA GLU A 2 5.83 18.38 -3.09
C GLU A 2 5.64 17.70 -1.74
N TYR A 3 4.41 17.29 -1.46
CA TYR A 3 4.07 16.62 -0.22
C TYR A 3 4.55 15.17 -0.24
N GLY A 4 5.30 14.81 0.78
CA GLY A 4 5.53 13.48 1.45
C GLY A 4 5.56 12.16 0.66
N GLY A 5 4.85 12.05 -0.45
CA GLY A 5 4.67 10.81 -1.20
C GLY A 5 5.96 10.27 -1.85
N VAL A 6 6.77 11.14 -2.43
CA VAL A 6 8.03 10.71 -3.08
C VAL A 6 9.05 10.23 -2.04
N LYS A 7 9.09 10.87 -0.87
CA LYS A 7 10.04 10.47 0.20
C LYS A 7 9.75 9.09 0.78
N MET A 8 8.50 8.59 0.76
CA MET A 8 8.15 7.30 1.33
C MET A 8 8.47 6.12 0.42
N LEU A 9 8.33 6.27 -0.91
CA LEU A 9 8.59 5.19 -1.87
C LEU A 9 10.04 4.68 -1.78
N LYS A 10 11.02 5.58 -1.67
CA LYS A 10 12.43 5.23 -1.50
C LYS A 10 12.67 4.36 -0.25
N HIS A 11 11.99 4.66 0.86
CA HIS A 11 12.12 3.88 2.09
C HIS A 11 11.43 2.52 1.99
N GLY A 12 10.32 2.41 1.27
CA GLY A 12 9.72 1.12 0.92
C GLY A 12 10.70 0.22 0.15
N ILE A 13 11.40 0.78 -0.85
CA ILE A 13 12.42 0.05 -1.63
C ILE A 13 13.60 -0.36 -0.74
N LEU A 14 14.12 0.55 0.09
CA LEU A 14 15.18 0.21 1.06
C LEU A 14 14.74 -0.88 2.03
N GLY A 15 13.48 -0.87 2.46
CA GLY A 15 12.90 -1.90 3.32
C GLY A 15 12.90 -3.28 2.66
N LEU A 16 12.53 -3.37 1.38
CA LEU A 16 12.60 -4.62 0.61
C LEU A 16 14.05 -5.13 0.48
N LEU A 17 14.97 -4.26 0.08
CA LEU A 17 16.40 -4.61 -0.06
C LEU A 17 17.07 -4.95 1.28
N ASN A 18 16.51 -4.52 2.40
CA ASN A 18 16.99 -4.92 3.72
C ASN A 18 16.66 -6.38 4.08
N TYR A 19 15.78 -7.04 3.31
CA TYR A 19 15.47 -8.47 3.45
C TYR A 19 16.37 -9.34 2.58
N GLY A 20 16.94 -8.80 1.51
CA GLY A 20 17.84 -9.51 0.61
C GLY A 20 18.13 -8.72 -0.66
N ASP A 21 19.19 -9.10 -1.33
CA ASP A 21 19.58 -8.52 -2.62
C ASP A 21 18.57 -8.92 -3.70
N MET A 22 18.18 -7.96 -4.54
CA MET A 22 17.16 -8.16 -5.58
C MET A 22 17.55 -7.46 -6.88
N THR A 23 17.12 -8.00 -8.01
CA THR A 23 17.11 -7.26 -9.27
C THR A 23 15.98 -6.21 -9.28
N GLY A 24 16.05 -5.22 -10.16
CA GLY A 24 14.97 -4.25 -10.31
C GLY A 24 13.62 -4.90 -10.63
N TYR A 25 13.62 -5.99 -11.41
CA TYR A 25 12.40 -6.77 -11.70
C TYR A 25 11.84 -7.46 -10.45
N GLU A 26 12.69 -8.11 -9.65
CA GLU A 26 12.28 -8.75 -8.40
C GLU A 26 11.71 -7.73 -7.41
N ILE A 27 12.34 -6.54 -7.28
CA ILE A 27 11.82 -5.44 -6.46
C ILE A 27 10.40 -5.06 -6.91
N MET A 28 10.16 -4.89 -8.21
CA MET A 28 8.82 -4.55 -8.72
C MET A 28 7.80 -5.64 -8.41
N THR A 29 8.17 -6.91 -8.55
CA THR A 29 7.28 -8.04 -8.25
C THR A 29 6.92 -8.08 -6.78
N VAL A 30 7.94 -8.04 -5.90
CA VAL A 30 7.71 -8.05 -4.45
C VAL A 30 6.95 -6.81 -3.99
N PHE A 31 7.23 -5.64 -4.57
CA PHE A 31 6.51 -4.40 -4.27
C PHE A 31 5.03 -4.52 -4.60
N ARG A 32 4.69 -5.02 -5.80
CA ARG A 32 3.32 -5.24 -6.23
C ARG A 32 2.58 -6.22 -5.32
N ASP A 33 3.24 -7.29 -4.92
CA ASP A 33 2.63 -8.37 -4.14
C ASP A 33 2.54 -8.05 -2.64
N SER A 34 3.21 -6.98 -2.17
CA SER A 34 3.26 -6.61 -0.74
C SER A 34 2.85 -5.17 -0.45
N LEU A 35 3.64 -4.19 -0.88
CA LEU A 35 3.46 -2.78 -0.50
C LEU A 35 2.34 -2.09 -1.27
N ASN A 36 2.02 -2.56 -2.48
CA ASN A 36 1.06 -1.92 -3.37
C ASN A 36 -0.37 -1.85 -2.81
N TYR A 37 -0.70 -2.65 -1.81
CA TYR A 37 -1.99 -2.63 -1.11
C TYR A 37 -2.26 -1.31 -0.39
N PHE A 38 -1.21 -0.66 0.12
CA PHE A 38 -1.31 0.60 0.86
C PHE A 38 -0.44 1.73 0.27
N TRP A 39 0.45 1.42 -0.68
CA TRP A 39 1.30 2.39 -1.35
C TRP A 39 1.41 2.09 -2.84
N GLN A 40 0.52 2.63 -3.63
CA GLN A 40 0.54 2.43 -5.07
C GLN A 40 1.70 3.19 -5.72
N ALA A 41 2.50 2.50 -6.52
CA ALA A 41 3.59 3.08 -7.29
C ALA A 41 3.65 2.50 -8.70
N GLN A 42 3.90 3.36 -9.68
CA GLN A 42 4.14 2.93 -11.05
C GLN A 42 5.58 2.43 -11.23
N THR A 43 5.78 1.51 -12.15
CA THR A 43 7.11 0.99 -12.53
C THR A 43 8.14 2.08 -12.77
N SER A 44 7.77 3.13 -13.48
CA SER A 44 8.66 4.27 -13.78
C SER A 44 9.10 5.05 -12.52
N GLN A 45 8.23 5.10 -11.51
CA GLN A 45 8.57 5.74 -10.23
C GLN A 45 9.57 4.88 -9.46
N ILE A 46 9.37 3.56 -9.41
CA ILE A 46 10.31 2.64 -8.74
C ILE A 46 11.70 2.75 -9.37
N TYR A 47 11.81 2.70 -10.70
CA TYR A 47 13.12 2.83 -11.35
C TYR A 47 13.79 4.18 -11.11
N ARG A 48 13.03 5.27 -11.07
CA ARG A 48 13.56 6.60 -10.74
C ARG A 48 14.10 6.64 -9.31
N GLU A 49 13.39 6.05 -8.37
CA GLU A 49 13.85 5.96 -6.98
C GLU A 49 15.10 5.08 -6.87
N LEU A 50 15.19 3.96 -7.57
CA LEU A 50 16.40 3.12 -7.59
C LEU A 50 17.63 3.91 -8.04
N GLN A 51 17.52 4.72 -9.11
CA GLN A 51 18.60 5.59 -9.56
C GLN A 51 18.97 6.63 -8.50
N GLY A 52 17.97 7.22 -7.82
CA GLY A 52 18.18 8.16 -6.72
C GLY A 52 18.89 7.53 -5.53
N LEU A 53 18.49 6.32 -5.15
CA LEU A 53 19.09 5.55 -4.05
C LEU A 53 20.56 5.20 -4.33
N GLU A 54 20.86 4.78 -5.56
CA GLU A 54 22.22 4.46 -5.99
C GLU A 54 23.11 5.72 -6.02
N LYS A 55 22.59 6.83 -6.56
CA LYS A 55 23.29 8.14 -6.55
C LYS A 55 23.60 8.64 -5.14
N ASN A 56 22.72 8.35 -4.17
CA ASN A 56 22.93 8.71 -2.76
C ASN A 56 23.85 7.72 -2.02
N GLY A 57 24.30 6.64 -2.67
CA GLY A 57 25.10 5.60 -2.05
C GLY A 57 24.34 4.73 -1.03
N TRP A 58 23.01 4.75 -1.05
CA TRP A 58 22.18 3.94 -0.14
C TRP A 58 21.92 2.52 -0.63
N ILE A 59 22.09 2.32 -1.93
CA ILE A 59 22.17 1.00 -2.55
C ILE A 59 23.38 0.93 -3.47
N LYS A 60 23.83 -0.28 -3.78
CA LYS A 60 24.85 -0.55 -4.79
C LYS A 60 24.33 -1.56 -5.82
N SER A 61 24.73 -1.43 -7.05
CA SER A 61 24.47 -2.37 -8.12
C SER A 61 25.71 -3.23 -8.37
N THR A 62 25.51 -4.55 -8.45
CA THR A 62 26.56 -5.52 -8.82
C THR A 62 26.13 -6.21 -10.10
N HIS A 63 26.95 -6.11 -11.13
CA HIS A 63 26.72 -6.80 -12.40
C HIS A 63 27.11 -8.27 -12.28
N ILE A 64 26.16 -9.17 -12.57
CA ILE A 64 26.35 -10.61 -12.52
C ILE A 64 26.24 -11.17 -13.94
N LYS A 65 27.35 -11.69 -14.45
CA LYS A 65 27.37 -12.46 -15.70
C LYS A 65 26.74 -13.81 -15.50
N GLN A 66 25.88 -14.21 -16.42
CA GLN A 66 25.22 -15.52 -16.41
C GLN A 66 25.57 -16.31 -17.68
N GLU A 67 25.89 -17.58 -17.49
CA GLU A 67 26.11 -18.53 -18.60
C GLU A 67 24.81 -18.93 -19.24
N ASN A 68 24.24 -18.76 -20.21
CA ASN A 68 22.94 -19.18 -20.80
C ASN A 68 21.70 -18.33 -20.40
N LYS A 69 21.88 -17.18 -19.76
CA LYS A 69 20.82 -16.20 -19.44
C LYS A 69 21.34 -14.80 -19.62
N PRO A 70 20.47 -13.79 -19.84
CA PRO A 70 20.90 -12.40 -19.85
C PRO A 70 21.58 -12.02 -18.53
N ASP A 71 22.63 -11.22 -18.62
CA ASP A 71 23.29 -10.65 -17.45
C ASP A 71 22.31 -9.88 -16.59
N LYS A 72 22.51 -9.84 -15.30
CA LYS A 72 21.60 -9.16 -14.37
C LYS A 72 22.35 -8.21 -13.43
N ASN A 73 21.70 -7.11 -13.09
CA ASN A 73 22.17 -6.21 -12.06
C ASN A 73 21.46 -6.54 -10.73
N LEU A 74 22.24 -6.97 -9.76
CA LEU A 74 21.77 -7.25 -8.40
C LEU A 74 21.97 -6.00 -7.54
N LEU A 75 20.90 -5.55 -6.92
CA LEU A 75 20.86 -4.36 -6.06
C LEU A 75 20.91 -4.80 -4.60
N SER A 76 21.80 -4.19 -3.84
CA SER A 76 22.00 -4.46 -2.41
C SER A 76 21.91 -3.15 -1.63
N ILE A 77 21.30 -3.18 -0.44
CA ILE A 77 21.32 -2.06 0.49
C ILE A 77 22.74 -1.89 1.09
N THR A 78 23.19 -0.64 1.22
CA THR A 78 24.45 -0.34 1.91
C THR A 78 24.22 -0.11 3.41
N GLU A 79 25.31 0.00 4.19
CA GLU A 79 25.19 0.35 5.62
C GLU A 79 24.62 1.76 5.81
N GLU A 80 24.92 2.69 4.90
CA GLU A 80 24.32 4.03 4.88
C GLU A 80 22.83 3.97 4.57
N GLY A 81 22.41 3.12 3.62
CA GLY A 81 21.02 2.87 3.31
C GLY A 81 20.24 2.26 4.48
N LYS A 82 20.84 1.35 5.24
CA LYS A 82 20.25 0.79 6.47
C LYS A 82 20.08 1.86 7.54
N LYS A 83 21.09 2.72 7.74
CA LYS A 83 21.00 3.84 8.69
C LYS A 83 19.88 4.80 8.33
N GLU A 84 19.75 5.17 7.05
CA GLU A 84 18.66 6.01 6.56
C GLU A 84 17.29 5.36 6.79
N LEU A 85 17.13 4.07 6.48
CA LEU A 85 15.90 3.34 6.73
C LEU A 85 15.51 3.37 8.22
N VAL A 86 16.46 3.08 9.12
CA VAL A 86 16.20 3.06 10.56
C VAL A 86 15.92 4.47 11.10
N ALA A 87 16.61 5.48 10.60
CA ALA A 87 16.36 6.87 10.96
C ALA A 87 14.94 7.31 10.58
N TRP A 88 14.51 6.97 9.35
CA TRP A 88 13.15 7.24 8.89
C TRP A 88 12.08 6.51 9.71
N LEU A 89 12.31 5.23 10.05
CA LEU A 89 11.36 4.45 10.86
C LEU A 89 11.18 5.00 12.29
N LYS A 90 12.17 5.73 12.80
CA LYS A 90 12.15 6.37 14.13
C LYS A 90 11.67 7.81 14.11
N ASP A 91 11.47 8.40 12.93
CA ASP A 91 11.02 9.77 12.79
C ASP A 91 9.50 9.88 12.92
N ASP A 92 9.03 10.14 14.14
CA ASP A 92 7.62 10.34 14.47
C ASP A 92 7.12 11.78 14.18
N ASN A 93 7.94 12.66 13.61
CA ASN A 93 7.58 14.05 13.34
C ASN A 93 6.65 14.24 12.14
N GLY A 94 6.36 13.18 11.39
CA GLY A 94 5.47 13.19 10.24
C GLY A 94 4.00 13.24 10.65
N LYS A 95 3.41 14.44 10.79
CA LYS A 95 1.93 14.55 10.85
C LYS A 95 1.37 14.07 9.51
N SER A 96 0.69 12.92 9.54
CA SER A 96 -0.11 12.47 8.41
C SER A 96 -1.34 13.36 8.30
N PHE A 97 -1.35 14.30 7.36
CA PHE A 97 -2.58 15.00 7.00
C PHE A 97 -3.43 14.04 6.17
N MET A 98 -4.54 13.62 6.74
CA MET A 98 -5.50 12.78 6.02
C MET A 98 -6.19 13.63 4.95
N ARG A 99 -5.82 13.39 3.69
CA ARG A 99 -6.56 13.87 2.52
C ARG A 99 -7.34 12.70 1.96
N ASN A 100 -8.59 12.58 2.34
CA ASN A 100 -9.44 11.48 1.92
C ASN A 100 -10.48 11.98 0.90
N PRO A 101 -10.32 11.66 -0.41
CA PRO A 101 -11.27 12.05 -1.45
C PRO A 101 -12.67 11.47 -1.23
N LEU A 102 -12.77 10.27 -0.64
CA LEU A 102 -14.04 9.65 -0.28
C LEU A 102 -14.80 10.52 0.72
N MET A 103 -14.13 10.94 1.80
CA MET A 103 -14.76 11.80 2.82
C MET A 103 -15.15 13.17 2.27
N MET A 104 -14.32 13.75 1.40
CA MET A 104 -14.65 15.01 0.74
C MET A 104 -15.91 14.87 -0.13
N LYS A 105 -16.02 13.80 -0.90
CA LYS A 105 -17.22 13.53 -1.71
C LYS A 105 -18.43 13.25 -0.81
N THR A 106 -18.28 12.43 0.22
CA THR A 106 -19.37 12.08 1.13
C THR A 106 -19.94 13.32 1.80
N PHE A 107 -19.10 14.26 2.20
CA PHE A 107 -19.54 15.51 2.85
C PHE A 107 -20.53 16.32 2.01
N PHE A 108 -20.40 16.29 0.69
CA PHE A 108 -21.24 17.04 -0.24
C PHE A 108 -22.33 16.19 -0.93
N ARG A 109 -22.49 14.92 -0.59
CA ARG A 109 -23.46 14.05 -1.27
C ARG A 109 -24.92 14.35 -1.01
N GLY A 110 -25.23 15.27 -0.10
CA GLY A 110 -26.57 15.82 0.05
C GLY A 110 -27.13 16.49 -1.20
N GLU A 111 -26.29 16.88 -2.16
CA GLU A 111 -26.67 17.42 -3.47
C GLU A 111 -27.14 16.32 -4.47
N CYS A 112 -26.93 15.05 -4.16
CA CYS A 112 -27.38 13.93 -4.98
C CYS A 112 -28.71 13.36 -4.46
N SER A 113 -29.45 12.65 -5.32
CA SER A 113 -30.66 11.95 -4.92
C SER A 113 -30.38 10.83 -3.90
N ILE A 114 -31.41 10.44 -3.13
CA ILE A 114 -31.30 9.34 -2.16
C ILE A 114 -30.92 8.05 -2.87
N ASP A 115 -31.49 7.75 -4.04
CA ASP A 115 -31.21 6.54 -4.80
C ASP A 115 -29.75 6.49 -5.29
N GLU A 116 -29.21 7.59 -5.83
CA GLU A 116 -27.81 7.70 -6.21
C GLU A 116 -26.87 7.54 -5.01
N ASN A 117 -27.31 7.98 -3.84
CA ASN A 117 -26.54 7.81 -2.61
C ASN A 117 -26.55 6.37 -2.10
N ILE A 118 -27.70 5.70 -2.16
CA ILE A 118 -27.79 4.27 -1.85
C ILE A 118 -26.89 3.45 -2.77
N ASP A 119 -26.94 3.69 -4.08
CA ASP A 119 -26.09 3.00 -5.05
C ASP A 119 -24.60 3.28 -4.84
N PHE A 120 -24.27 4.51 -4.46
CA PHE A 120 -22.89 4.86 -4.11
C PHE A 120 -22.35 4.03 -2.95
N PHE A 121 -23.10 3.91 -1.87
CA PHE A 121 -22.68 3.15 -0.69
C PHE A 121 -22.70 1.64 -0.93
N LYS A 122 -23.63 1.12 -1.75
CA LYS A 122 -23.65 -0.29 -2.16
C LYS A 122 -22.37 -0.72 -2.88
N ASN A 123 -21.87 0.14 -3.77
CA ASN A 123 -20.69 -0.15 -4.58
C ASN A 123 -19.36 0.27 -3.89
N LEU A 124 -19.43 0.95 -2.74
CA LEU A 124 -18.26 1.50 -2.09
C LEU A 124 -17.26 0.44 -1.62
N PRO A 125 -17.66 -0.66 -0.96
CA PRO A 125 -16.73 -1.68 -0.46
C PRO A 125 -15.91 -2.33 -1.58
N GLU A 126 -16.49 -2.57 -2.75
CA GLU A 126 -15.75 -3.11 -3.91
C GLU A 126 -14.78 -2.08 -4.49
N ARG A 127 -15.25 -0.85 -4.63
CA ARG A 127 -14.45 0.22 -5.26
C ARG A 127 -13.23 0.63 -4.44
N GLU A 128 -13.35 0.61 -3.12
CA GLU A 128 -12.30 1.02 -2.17
C GLU A 128 -11.58 -0.19 -1.54
N THR A 129 -11.72 -1.39 -2.12
CA THR A 129 -11.07 -2.59 -1.58
C THR A 129 -9.55 -2.45 -1.57
N VAL A 130 -8.93 -2.86 -0.47
CA VAL A 130 -7.48 -2.95 -0.31
C VAL A 130 -6.95 -4.22 -0.97
N PHE A 131 -7.77 -5.29 -1.00
CA PHE A 131 -7.41 -6.59 -1.54
C PHE A 131 -8.27 -6.97 -2.75
N PRO A 132 -8.01 -6.45 -3.96
CA PRO A 132 -8.82 -6.70 -5.16
C PRO A 132 -8.94 -8.19 -5.52
N GLU A 133 -7.94 -8.99 -5.17
CA GLU A 133 -7.91 -10.44 -5.40
C GLU A 133 -8.43 -11.24 -4.19
N GLY A 134 -8.95 -10.55 -3.19
CA GLY A 134 -9.53 -11.11 -1.98
C GLY A 134 -8.54 -11.27 -0.82
N THR A 135 -9.08 -11.16 0.38
CA THR A 135 -8.33 -11.22 1.65
C THR A 135 -7.58 -12.54 1.84
N GLU A 136 -8.16 -13.67 1.42
CA GLU A 136 -7.51 -14.97 1.58
C GLU A 136 -6.27 -15.10 0.70
N LYS A 137 -6.30 -14.52 -0.52
CA LYS A 137 -5.11 -14.47 -1.37
C LYS A 137 -4.01 -13.60 -0.77
N ALA A 138 -4.37 -12.44 -0.21
CA ALA A 138 -3.41 -11.58 0.49
C ALA A 138 -2.76 -12.28 1.68
N LYS A 139 -3.54 -13.03 2.48
CA LYS A 139 -3.02 -13.87 3.57
C LYS A 139 -2.08 -14.96 3.07
N ALA A 140 -2.44 -15.65 1.98
CA ALA A 140 -1.63 -16.71 1.41
C ALA A 140 -0.28 -16.18 0.91
N ILE A 141 -0.28 -15.07 0.17
CA ILE A 141 0.93 -14.39 -0.31
C ILE A 141 1.81 -13.98 0.90
N SER A 142 1.21 -13.33 1.90
CA SER A 142 1.94 -12.93 3.11
C SER A 142 2.57 -14.14 3.81
N SER A 143 1.86 -15.27 3.91
CA SER A 143 2.36 -16.49 4.54
C SER A 143 3.50 -17.12 3.75
N GLU A 144 3.48 -17.02 2.42
CA GLU A 144 4.57 -17.49 1.56
C GLU A 144 5.83 -16.64 1.76
N TYR A 145 5.70 -15.31 1.71
CA TYR A 145 6.83 -14.40 1.91
C TYR A 145 7.43 -14.50 3.31
N GLN A 146 6.64 -14.84 4.34
CA GLN A 146 7.14 -15.03 5.70
C GLN A 146 8.20 -16.13 5.81
N LYS A 147 8.18 -17.13 4.94
CA LYS A 147 9.21 -18.20 4.88
C LYS A 147 10.60 -17.65 4.54
N TYR A 148 10.64 -16.49 3.88
CA TYR A 148 11.87 -15.80 3.48
C TYR A 148 12.23 -14.65 4.40
N ALA A 149 11.44 -14.40 5.44
CA ALA A 149 11.72 -13.33 6.40
C ALA A 149 13.02 -13.64 7.17
N PRO A 150 13.92 -12.65 7.32
CA PRO A 150 15.20 -12.85 8.01
C PRO A 150 15.03 -13.24 9.50
N ASP A 151 13.91 -12.87 10.10
CA ASP A 151 13.54 -13.25 11.45
C ASP A 151 12.00 -13.21 11.67
N PRO A 152 11.48 -13.92 12.70
CA PRO A 152 10.05 -13.98 13.01
C PRO A 152 9.42 -12.63 13.35
N LEU A 153 10.19 -11.69 13.92
CA LEU A 153 9.68 -10.37 14.29
C LEU A 153 9.31 -9.56 13.04
N LYS A 154 10.14 -9.60 11.99
CA LYS A 154 9.85 -8.93 10.73
C LYS A 154 8.58 -9.49 10.06
N ALA A 155 8.43 -10.82 10.07
CA ALA A 155 7.22 -11.48 9.59
C ALA A 155 5.95 -11.03 10.35
N LEU A 156 6.05 -10.78 11.65
CA LEU A 156 4.95 -10.29 12.47
C LEU A 156 4.46 -8.90 12.00
N TYR A 157 5.37 -7.98 11.69
CA TYR A 157 4.98 -6.65 11.18
C TYR A 157 4.26 -6.71 9.83
N TRP A 158 4.59 -7.67 8.97
CA TRP A 158 3.82 -7.89 7.73
C TRP A 158 2.39 -8.35 8.02
N LYS A 159 2.19 -9.20 9.03
CA LYS A 159 0.84 -9.56 9.48
C LYS A 159 0.05 -8.37 9.99
N PHE A 160 0.68 -7.44 10.69
CA PHE A 160 0.01 -6.22 11.17
C PHE A 160 -0.53 -5.38 10.01
N THR A 161 0.20 -5.27 8.88
CA THR A 161 -0.30 -4.53 7.71
C THR A 161 -1.49 -5.21 7.05
N ILE A 162 -1.49 -6.54 6.95
CA ILE A 162 -2.63 -7.31 6.43
C ILE A 162 -3.84 -7.21 7.38
N ASP A 163 -3.65 -7.35 8.69
CA ASP A 163 -4.72 -7.20 9.68
C ASP A 163 -5.36 -5.80 9.61
N PHE A 164 -4.55 -4.76 9.45
CA PHE A 164 -5.07 -3.40 9.25
C PHE A 164 -5.94 -3.31 7.99
N GLY A 165 -5.49 -3.86 6.87
CA GLY A 165 -6.27 -3.87 5.62
C GLY A 165 -7.61 -4.60 5.76
N ILE A 166 -7.62 -5.76 6.45
CA ILE A 166 -8.85 -6.52 6.74
C ILE A 166 -9.84 -5.70 7.55
N ARG A 167 -9.38 -5.05 8.62
CA ARG A 167 -10.20 -4.18 9.46
C ARG A 167 -10.72 -2.97 8.73
N TYR A 168 -9.91 -2.41 7.83
CA TYR A 168 -10.32 -1.28 7.00
C TYR A 168 -11.45 -1.67 6.04
N GLU A 169 -11.37 -2.84 5.39
CA GLU A 169 -12.46 -3.35 4.53
C GLU A 169 -13.73 -3.65 5.32
N GLN A 170 -13.59 -4.20 6.53
CA GLN A 170 -14.72 -4.43 7.41
C GLN A 170 -15.38 -3.11 7.81
N LEU A 171 -14.59 -2.10 8.22
CA LEU A 171 -15.08 -0.77 8.55
C LEU A 171 -15.87 -0.16 7.38
N LEU A 172 -15.35 -0.25 6.15
CA LEU A 172 -16.05 0.28 4.98
C LEU A 172 -17.39 -0.40 4.74
N ARG A 173 -17.47 -1.71 4.90
CA ARG A 173 -18.73 -2.46 4.76
C ARG A 173 -19.75 -2.04 5.81
N GLU A 174 -19.37 -2.12 7.08
CA GLU A 174 -20.24 -1.75 8.20
C GLU A 174 -20.73 -0.32 8.10
N TRP A 175 -19.84 0.61 7.73
CA TRP A 175 -20.21 2.00 7.54
C TRP A 175 -21.14 2.19 6.35
N SER A 176 -20.90 1.53 5.22
CA SER A 176 -21.78 1.59 4.03
C SER A 176 -23.15 1.06 4.34
N GLU A 177 -23.25 -0.09 5.00
CA GLU A 177 -24.54 -0.70 5.42
C GLU A 177 -25.32 0.25 6.33
N GLN A 178 -24.66 0.87 7.29
CA GLN A 178 -25.31 1.86 8.18
C GLN A 178 -25.81 3.09 7.41
N CYS A 179 -25.03 3.61 6.47
CA CYS A 179 -25.46 4.74 5.62
C CYS A 179 -26.66 4.36 4.75
N ILE A 180 -26.63 3.17 4.12
CA ILE A 180 -27.74 2.68 3.30
C ILE A 180 -29.01 2.57 4.14
N LYS A 181 -28.94 1.94 5.31
CA LYS A 181 -30.07 1.78 6.21
C LYS A 181 -30.71 3.14 6.55
N THR A 182 -29.89 4.12 6.92
CA THR A 182 -30.38 5.47 7.26
C THR A 182 -31.05 6.14 6.04
N LEU A 183 -30.49 5.99 4.85
CA LEU A 183 -31.07 6.56 3.62
C LEU A 183 -32.38 5.89 3.24
N GLU A 184 -32.51 4.56 3.41
CA GLU A 184 -33.73 3.81 3.16
C GLU A 184 -34.85 4.21 4.14
N GLU A 185 -34.53 4.42 5.43
CA GLU A 185 -35.47 4.94 6.43
C GLU A 185 -36.03 6.30 6.00
N ILE A 186 -35.16 7.26 5.64
CA ILE A 186 -35.58 8.60 5.15
C ILE A 186 -36.42 8.49 3.86
N LYS A 187 -36.06 7.60 2.95
CA LYS A 187 -36.82 7.41 1.70
C LYS A 187 -38.23 6.94 1.96
N ASN A 188 -38.40 6.00 2.89
CA ASN A 188 -39.73 5.44 3.23
C ASN A 188 -40.61 6.49 3.91
N GLU A 189 -40.05 7.29 4.85
CA GLU A 189 -40.77 8.39 5.51
C GLU A 189 -41.28 9.44 4.52
N ASN A 190 -40.51 9.72 3.45
CA ASN A 190 -40.90 10.66 2.40
C ASN A 190 -41.95 10.10 1.40
N THR A 191 -42.16 8.78 1.38
CA THR A 191 -43.13 8.12 0.49
C THR A 191 -44.50 8.00 1.17
N ASP A 192 -44.55 8.01 2.50
CA ASP A 192 -45.76 7.87 3.29
C ASP A 192 -46.45 9.23 3.61
N ASN A 193 -45.84 10.35 3.17
CA ASN A 193 -46.39 11.72 3.27
C ASN A 193 -46.80 12.25 1.90
#